data_3338901ef930c62f7c7983e3a888e86b
#
_entry.id   3338901ef930c62f7c7983e3a888e86b
#
_cell.length_a   1.000
_cell.length_b   1.000
_cell.length_c   1.000
_cell.angle_alpha   90.00
_cell.angle_beta   90.00
_cell.angle_gamma   90.00
#
_symmetry.space_group_name_H-M   'P 1'
#
loop_
_entity.id
_entity.type
_entity.pdbx_description
1 polymer ?
#
loop_
_entity_poly.entity_id
_entity_poly.type
_entity_poly.pdbx_seq_one_letter_code
_entity_poly.pdbx_strand_id
1 'polypeptide(L)'
;MKPKVRKPTEKELQEAESWSIWEKEESEFPWEYFEQETCLILEGKAVVKTPEETVEFGAGDYVVFPEGLKCTWEIKQPIKKHYKFG
;
A
#
# COMPACT_ATOMS: atom_id res chain seq x y z
N MET A 1 -8.63 10.72 -7.99
CA MET A 1 -7.31 10.13 -7.67
C MET A 1 -7.51 9.04 -6.64
N LYS A 2 -7.08 7.82 -6.92
CA LYS A 2 -7.33 6.66 -6.04
C LYS A 2 -6.21 5.64 -6.15
N PRO A 3 -6.00 4.82 -5.08
CA PRO A 3 -5.04 3.70 -5.16
C PRO A 3 -5.55 2.65 -6.14
N LYS A 4 -4.62 1.94 -6.78
CA LYS A 4 -4.95 0.81 -7.63
C LYS A 4 -4.48 -0.46 -6.95
N VAL A 5 -5.40 -1.41 -6.77
CA VAL A 5 -5.12 -2.69 -6.11
C VAL A 5 -5.32 -3.81 -7.13
N ARG A 6 -4.31 -4.68 -7.25
CA ARG A 6 -4.40 -5.84 -8.13
C ARG A 6 -3.44 -6.93 -7.66
N LYS A 7 -3.49 -8.09 -8.26
CA LYS A 7 -2.49 -9.13 -7.98
C LYS A 7 -1.23 -8.85 -8.80
N PRO A 8 -0.04 -9.11 -8.23
CA PRO A 8 1.21 -8.90 -8.94
C PRO A 8 1.47 -10.01 -9.98
N THR A 9 2.29 -9.67 -10.98
CA THR A 9 2.86 -10.67 -11.88
C THR A 9 4.06 -11.32 -11.21
N GLU A 10 4.53 -12.45 -11.75
CA GLU A 10 5.73 -13.11 -11.23
C GLU A 10 6.96 -12.21 -11.29
N LYS A 11 7.08 -11.44 -12.35
CA LYS A 11 8.18 -10.49 -12.50
C LYS A 11 8.13 -9.41 -11.42
N GLU A 12 6.94 -8.91 -11.10
CA GLU A 12 6.76 -7.90 -10.06
C GLU A 12 7.11 -8.47 -8.68
N LEU A 13 6.76 -9.72 -8.41
CA LEU A 13 7.14 -10.39 -7.17
C LEU A 13 8.66 -10.45 -7.02
N GLN A 14 9.38 -10.80 -8.09
CA GLN A 14 10.83 -10.87 -8.10
C GLN A 14 11.46 -9.49 -7.88
N GLU A 15 10.95 -8.48 -8.55
CA GLU A 15 11.45 -7.10 -8.41
C GLU A 15 11.25 -6.58 -6.98
N ALA A 16 10.10 -6.88 -6.37
CA ALA A 16 9.78 -6.40 -5.03
C ALA A 16 10.72 -6.96 -3.96
N GLU A 17 11.35 -8.10 -4.18
CA GLU A 17 12.28 -8.68 -3.22
C GLU A 17 13.45 -7.77 -2.88
N SER A 18 13.82 -6.87 -3.80
CA SER A 18 14.91 -5.91 -3.59
C SER A 18 14.46 -4.58 -2.98
N TRP A 19 13.15 -4.40 -2.80
CA TRP A 19 12.62 -3.15 -2.26
C TRP A 19 12.73 -3.12 -0.74
N SER A 20 12.64 -1.92 -0.17
CA SER A 20 12.63 -1.72 1.27
C SER A 20 11.40 -2.37 1.91
N ILE A 21 11.48 -2.63 3.20
CA ILE A 21 10.37 -3.21 3.97
C ILE A 21 9.90 -2.19 5.00
N TRP A 22 8.59 -2.10 5.18
CA TRP A 22 7.95 -1.27 6.17
C TRP A 22 6.93 -2.10 6.93
N GLU A 23 6.92 -1.92 8.25
CA GLU A 23 6.00 -2.63 9.13
C GLU A 23 5.31 -1.63 10.04
N LYS A 24 4.04 -1.89 10.36
CA LYS A 24 3.30 -1.06 11.30
C LYS A 24 2.17 -1.86 11.94
N GLU A 25 1.97 -1.60 13.23
CA GLU A 25 0.90 -2.20 14.00
C GLU A 25 -0.46 -1.59 13.65
N GLU A 26 -1.53 -2.18 14.18
CA GLU A 26 -2.87 -1.63 14.03
C GLU A 26 -2.90 -0.18 14.47
N SER A 27 -3.39 0.69 13.59
CA SER A 27 -3.45 2.12 13.84
C SER A 27 -4.25 2.81 12.74
N GLU A 28 -4.60 4.06 12.99
CA GLU A 28 -5.25 4.91 11.98
C GLU A 28 -4.49 6.22 11.95
N PHE A 29 -4.11 6.67 10.76
CA PHE A 29 -3.32 7.89 10.59
C PHE A 29 -3.56 8.51 9.21
N PRO A 30 -3.49 9.86 9.12
CA PRO A 30 -3.54 10.55 7.82
C PRO A 30 -2.21 10.41 7.11
N TRP A 31 -2.26 10.39 5.78
CA TRP A 31 -1.06 10.31 4.97
C TRP A 31 -1.24 11.07 3.66
N GLU A 32 -0.14 11.65 3.18
CA GLU A 32 -0.12 12.33 1.90
C GLU A 32 1.07 11.83 1.09
N TYR A 33 0.84 11.53 -0.19
CA TYR A 33 1.88 11.00 -1.09
C TYR A 33 2.50 12.13 -1.89
N PHE A 34 3.78 12.41 -1.63
CA PHE A 34 4.53 13.41 -2.41
C PHE A 34 5.19 12.77 -3.62
N GLU A 35 5.22 11.46 -3.69
CA GLU A 35 5.68 10.67 -4.82
C GLU A 35 4.76 9.47 -4.95
N GLN A 36 4.69 8.89 -6.16
CA GLN A 36 3.99 7.63 -6.34
C GLN A 36 4.66 6.55 -5.49
N GLU A 37 3.86 5.77 -4.78
CA GLU A 37 4.36 4.61 -4.04
C GLU A 37 3.81 3.33 -4.67
N THR A 38 4.69 2.34 -4.89
CA THR A 38 4.30 1.00 -5.30
C THR A 38 4.66 0.06 -4.17
N CYS A 39 3.73 -0.80 -3.76
CA CYS A 39 4.01 -1.75 -2.69
C CYS A 39 3.41 -3.12 -2.94
N LEU A 40 4.06 -4.12 -2.35
CA LEU A 40 3.60 -5.49 -2.29
C LEU A 40 3.33 -5.82 -0.83
N ILE A 41 2.09 -6.14 -0.52
CA ILE A 41 1.69 -6.46 0.85
C ILE A 41 2.08 -7.91 1.16
N LEU A 42 2.91 -8.09 2.18
CA LEU A 42 3.37 -9.42 2.59
C LEU A 42 2.50 -10.01 3.68
N GLU A 43 2.05 -9.18 4.64
CA GLU A 43 1.25 -9.61 5.77
C GLU A 43 0.25 -8.53 6.14
N GLY A 44 -0.89 -8.94 6.70
CA GLY A 44 -1.84 -8.03 7.32
C GLY A 44 -2.95 -7.56 6.40
N LYS A 45 -3.73 -6.60 6.90
CA LYS A 45 -4.84 -5.99 6.19
C LYS A 45 -4.92 -4.51 6.52
N ALA A 46 -5.28 -3.71 5.53
CA ALA A 46 -5.48 -2.28 5.72
C ALA A 46 -6.61 -1.76 4.83
N VAL A 47 -7.15 -0.63 5.25
CA VAL A 47 -8.15 0.12 4.50
C VAL A 47 -7.58 1.51 4.31
N VAL A 48 -7.66 2.03 3.09
CA VAL A 48 -7.24 3.40 2.77
C VAL A 48 -8.48 4.16 2.34
N LYS A 49 -8.79 5.23 3.07
CA LYS A 49 -9.94 6.09 2.82
C LYS A 49 -9.48 7.33 2.08
N THR A 50 -10.08 7.59 0.93
CA THR A 50 -9.83 8.81 0.15
C THR A 50 -11.13 9.60 0.07
N PRO A 51 -11.08 10.88 -0.38
CA PRO A 51 -12.33 11.64 -0.57
C PRO A 51 -13.30 10.99 -1.54
N GLU A 52 -12.82 10.16 -2.47
CA GLU A 52 -13.63 9.55 -3.51
C GLU A 52 -14.12 8.15 -3.14
N GLU A 53 -13.29 7.38 -2.42
CA GLU A 53 -13.64 5.99 -2.13
C GLU A 53 -12.82 5.41 -0.98
N THR A 54 -13.22 4.23 -0.55
CA THR A 54 -12.48 3.42 0.43
C THR A 54 -11.97 2.18 -0.28
N VAL A 55 -10.67 1.91 -0.13
CA VAL A 55 -10.01 0.77 -0.77
C VAL A 55 -9.46 -0.16 0.31
N GLU A 56 -9.73 -1.46 0.17
CA GLU A 56 -9.22 -2.47 1.10
C GLU A 56 -8.22 -3.37 0.40
N PHE A 57 -7.15 -3.74 1.11
CA PHE A 57 -6.14 -4.66 0.59
C PHE A 57 -5.46 -5.43 1.71
N GLY A 58 -4.80 -6.51 1.36
CA GLY A 58 -4.13 -7.38 2.33
C GLY A 58 -3.02 -8.18 1.69
N ALA A 59 -2.56 -9.20 2.43
CA ALA A 59 -1.44 -10.04 1.99
C ALA A 59 -1.63 -10.56 0.56
N GLY A 60 -0.61 -10.39 -0.26
CA GLY A 60 -0.61 -10.81 -1.66
C GLY A 60 -1.05 -9.74 -2.64
N ASP A 61 -1.53 -8.59 -2.18
CA ASP A 61 -1.97 -7.52 -3.07
C ASP A 61 -0.81 -6.59 -3.46
N TYR A 62 -0.88 -6.12 -4.70
CA TYR A 62 0.04 -5.16 -5.28
C TYR A 62 -0.70 -3.84 -5.41
N VAL A 63 -0.21 -2.80 -4.74
CA VAL A 63 -0.93 -1.54 -4.61
C VAL A 63 -0.09 -0.39 -5.11
N VAL A 64 -0.68 0.47 -5.94
CA VAL A 64 -0.03 1.68 -6.43
C VAL A 64 -0.80 2.89 -5.92
N PHE A 65 -0.11 3.73 -5.14
CA PHE A 65 -0.66 4.98 -4.63
C PHE A 65 -0.13 6.13 -5.48
N PRO A 66 -1.02 6.90 -6.12
CA PRO A 66 -0.56 7.99 -7.00
C PRO A 66 0.03 9.16 -6.23
N GLU A 67 0.97 9.85 -6.85
CA GLU A 67 1.52 11.09 -6.31
C GLU A 67 0.39 12.09 -6.10
N GLY A 68 0.42 12.80 -4.98
CA GLY A 68 -0.58 13.81 -4.65
C GLY A 68 -1.79 13.30 -3.91
N LEU A 69 -1.90 11.99 -3.70
CA LEU A 69 -3.02 11.40 -2.98
C LEU A 69 -2.98 11.79 -1.50
N LYS A 70 -4.10 12.30 -0.99
CA LYS A 70 -4.32 12.51 0.44
C LYS A 70 -5.32 11.47 0.91
N CYS A 71 -5.00 10.78 1.99
CA CYS A 71 -5.82 9.66 2.45
C CYS A 71 -5.66 9.45 3.95
N THR A 72 -6.46 8.53 4.47
CA THR A 72 -6.33 8.02 5.84
C THR A 72 -6.13 6.53 5.77
N TRP A 73 -5.03 6.05 6.34
CA TRP A 73 -4.76 4.63 6.48
C TRP A 73 -5.39 4.11 7.75
N GLU A 74 -6.06 2.98 7.65
CA GLU A 74 -6.54 2.25 8.82
C GLU A 74 -5.99 0.82 8.73
N ILE A 75 -5.01 0.49 9.58
CA ILE A 75 -4.40 -0.84 9.61
C ILE A 75 -5.25 -1.72 10.51
N LYS A 76 -5.91 -2.71 9.91
CA LYS A 76 -6.80 -3.63 10.59
C LYS A 76 -6.07 -4.82 11.23
N GLN A 77 -4.98 -5.25 10.58
CA GLN A 77 -4.07 -6.28 11.07
C GLN A 77 -2.67 -5.80 10.78
N PRO A 78 -1.69 -6.06 11.65
CA PRO A 78 -0.33 -5.54 11.45
C PRO A 78 0.17 -5.78 10.04
N ILE A 79 0.65 -4.71 9.42
CA ILE A 79 1.07 -4.70 8.02
C ILE A 79 2.58 -4.92 7.91
N LYS A 80 2.96 -5.68 6.89
CA LYS A 80 4.33 -5.79 6.43
C LYS A 80 4.30 -5.71 4.92
N LYS A 81 5.10 -4.82 4.34
CA LYS A 81 5.11 -4.64 2.89
C LYS A 81 6.50 -4.31 2.36
N HIS A 82 6.76 -4.71 1.11
CA HIS A 82 7.84 -4.15 0.31
C HIS A 82 7.30 -2.88 -0.33
N TYR A 83 8.14 -1.85 -0.46
CA TYR A 83 7.71 -0.61 -1.09
C TYR A 83 8.86 0.08 -1.82
N LYS A 84 8.49 0.90 -2.80
CA LYS A 84 9.39 1.84 -3.45
C LYS A 84 8.62 3.10 -3.83
N PHE A 85 9.33 4.22 -3.86
CA PHE A 85 8.80 5.49 -4.35
C PHE A 85 9.34 5.77 -5.75
N GLY A 86 8.55 6.48 -6.55
CA GLY A 86 8.94 6.87 -7.91
C GLY A 86 8.26 6.15 -9.05
#